data_7174be45bc7fc6503828e42da17be85c
#
_entry.id   7174be45bc7fc6503828e42da17be85c
#
_cell.length_a   1.000
_cell.length_b   1.000
_cell.length_c   1.000
_cell.angle_alpha   90.00
_cell.angle_beta   90.00
_cell.angle_gamma   90.00
#
_symmetry.space_group_name_H-M   'P 1'
#
loop_
_entity.id
_entity.type
_entity.pdbx_description
1 polymer ?
#
loop_
_entity_poly.entity_id
_entity_poly.type
_entity_poly.pdbx_seq_one_letter_code
_entity_poly.pdbx_strand_id
1 'polypeptide(L)'
;YEGKTAVLPCSFNEHIFQEVNVCASQELRKELGLEGRIVLCYLGGTHRWQCIEETLDLFMRLRQLDPRYFLCIYTNGDLSPFMNRLNLLTGNYLCKGLPYKKVPLFLSIVDAGFVLRQKSLVNINASPTKTAEYLASGAMVVATKYSGDAPVLIQESGCGFLLDGVQPSDNELMALHKRILSYMESREIYASKARAYAFNERVWISNERKLAEL
;
A
#
# COMPACT_ATOMS: atom_id res chain seq x y z
N TYR A 1 32.17 -16.21 6.43
CA TYR A 1 32.13 -14.92 7.14
C TYR A 1 31.84 -15.22 8.62
N GLU A 2 32.79 -15.04 9.49
CA GLU A 2 32.64 -15.31 10.94
C GLU A 2 32.15 -14.07 11.74
N GLY A 3 31.71 -13.03 11.06
CA GLY A 3 31.22 -11.81 11.70
C GLY A 3 29.72 -11.84 12.02
N LYS A 4 29.30 -10.98 12.96
CA LYS A 4 27.89 -10.71 13.21
C LYS A 4 27.25 -10.08 11.96
N THR A 5 26.01 -10.44 11.65
CA THR A 5 25.26 -9.92 10.50
C THR A 5 23.89 -9.44 10.94
N ALA A 6 23.37 -8.37 10.32
CA ALA A 6 22.01 -7.91 10.50
C ALA A 6 21.35 -7.67 9.14
N VAL A 7 20.05 -7.91 9.07
CA VAL A 7 19.22 -7.53 7.92
C VAL A 7 18.61 -6.16 8.21
N LEU A 8 18.94 -5.19 7.34
CA LEU A 8 18.40 -3.84 7.39
C LEU A 8 17.32 -3.69 6.32
N PRO A 9 16.03 -3.67 6.70
CA PRO A 9 14.96 -3.49 5.73
C PRO A 9 14.92 -2.05 5.19
N CYS A 10 14.30 -1.87 4.01
CA CYS A 10 14.04 -0.52 3.50
C CYS A 10 13.15 0.26 4.47
N SER A 11 13.56 1.49 4.78
CA SER A 11 12.87 2.42 5.67
C SER A 11 12.30 3.61 4.89
N PHE A 12 11.23 4.21 5.38
CA PHE A 12 10.69 5.46 4.85
C PHE A 12 11.30 6.67 5.59
N ASN A 13 11.13 7.87 5.03
CA ASN A 13 11.58 9.09 5.67
C ASN A 13 10.51 9.58 6.66
N GLU A 14 10.75 9.35 7.96
CA GLU A 14 9.83 9.68 9.05
C GLU A 14 9.48 11.17 9.10
N HIS A 15 10.41 12.05 8.79
CA HIS A 15 10.18 13.50 8.91
C HIS A 15 9.05 13.97 7.99
N ILE A 16 9.03 13.53 6.73
CA ILE A 16 7.96 13.93 5.81
C ILE A 16 6.62 13.23 6.07
N PHE A 17 6.62 12.05 6.72
CA PHE A 17 5.39 11.34 7.07
C PHE A 17 4.77 11.83 8.39
N GLN A 18 5.52 12.52 9.26
CA GLN A 18 5.00 13.13 10.47
C GLN A 18 4.20 14.42 10.20
N GLU A 19 4.45 15.12 9.10
CA GLU A 19 3.87 16.42 8.79
C GLU A 19 2.39 16.37 8.37
N VAL A 20 1.85 15.18 8.05
CA VAL A 20 0.48 15.06 7.55
C VAL A 20 -0.53 15.09 8.68
N ASN A 21 -1.43 16.07 8.66
CA ASN A 21 -2.52 16.17 9.62
C ASN A 21 -3.88 15.72 9.05
N VAL A 22 -4.82 15.41 9.93
CA VAL A 22 -6.14 14.88 9.58
C VAL A 22 -6.96 15.89 8.75
N CYS A 23 -6.88 17.19 9.06
CA CYS A 23 -7.62 18.23 8.34
C CYS A 23 -7.20 18.29 6.86
N ALA A 24 -5.88 18.31 6.59
CA ALA A 24 -5.36 18.28 5.23
C ALA A 24 -5.81 17.04 4.44
N SER A 25 -5.90 15.89 5.10
CA SER A 25 -6.40 14.65 4.48
C SER A 25 -7.88 14.74 4.13
N GLN A 26 -8.69 15.31 5.01
CA GLN A 26 -10.13 15.51 4.76
C GLN A 26 -10.39 16.51 3.64
N GLU A 27 -9.67 17.64 3.63
CA GLU A 27 -9.73 18.63 2.58
C GLU A 27 -9.37 18.01 1.22
N LEU A 28 -8.27 17.27 1.14
CA LEU A 28 -7.85 16.61 -0.09
C LEU A 28 -8.89 15.58 -0.57
N ARG A 29 -9.50 14.79 0.33
CA ARG A 29 -10.61 13.88 -0.04
C ARG A 29 -11.79 14.63 -0.65
N LYS A 30 -12.17 15.76 -0.07
CA LYS A 30 -13.25 16.60 -0.57
C LYS A 30 -12.91 17.22 -1.93
N GLU A 31 -11.72 17.80 -2.09
CA GLU A 31 -11.25 18.36 -3.36
C GLU A 31 -11.27 17.34 -4.50
N LEU A 32 -10.94 16.10 -4.20
CA LEU A 32 -10.90 15.01 -5.17
C LEU A 32 -12.26 14.28 -5.36
N GLY A 33 -13.33 14.70 -4.66
CA GLY A 33 -14.64 14.08 -4.74
C GLY A 33 -14.68 12.64 -4.21
N LEU A 34 -13.85 12.33 -3.20
CA LEU A 34 -13.67 10.97 -2.65
C LEU A 34 -14.46 10.75 -1.34
N GLU A 35 -15.35 11.67 -0.99
CA GLU A 35 -16.24 11.51 0.18
C GLU A 35 -17.15 10.29 -0.02
N GLY A 36 -17.22 9.41 0.98
CA GLY A 36 -17.98 8.15 0.92
C GLY A 36 -17.37 7.06 0.02
N ARG A 37 -16.22 7.31 -0.63
CA ARG A 37 -15.49 6.30 -1.40
C ARG A 37 -14.58 5.44 -0.51
N ILE A 38 -14.33 4.22 -0.95
CA ILE A 38 -13.28 3.34 -0.42
C ILE A 38 -12.08 3.48 -1.36
N VAL A 39 -11.04 4.14 -0.88
CA VAL A 39 -9.90 4.54 -1.72
C VAL A 39 -8.80 3.48 -1.66
N LEU A 40 -8.60 2.77 -2.75
CA LEU A 40 -7.49 1.85 -2.94
C LEU A 40 -6.34 2.55 -3.68
N CYS A 41 -5.11 2.10 -3.47
CA CYS A 41 -3.94 2.76 -4.04
C CYS A 41 -2.95 1.77 -4.67
N TYR A 42 -2.47 2.14 -5.85
CA TYR A 42 -1.26 1.65 -6.44
C TYR A 42 -0.19 2.75 -6.38
N LEU A 43 0.94 2.49 -5.71
CA LEU A 43 2.09 3.38 -5.63
C LEU A 43 3.32 2.69 -6.23
N GLY A 44 3.98 3.31 -7.19
CA GLY A 44 5.25 2.82 -7.74
C GLY A 44 5.39 2.95 -9.25
N GLY A 45 6.45 2.33 -9.79
CA GLY A 45 6.71 2.32 -11.23
C GLY A 45 5.83 1.32 -12.00
N THR A 46 5.89 1.39 -13.35
CA THR A 46 5.09 0.54 -14.24
C THR A 46 5.84 -0.71 -14.74
N HIS A 47 6.96 -1.05 -14.13
CA HIS A 47 7.70 -2.26 -14.47
C HIS A 47 6.87 -3.52 -14.18
N ARG A 48 7.06 -4.56 -15.01
CA ARG A 48 6.29 -5.81 -14.95
C ARG A 48 6.23 -6.45 -13.56
N TRP A 49 7.35 -6.42 -12.80
CA TRP A 49 7.38 -6.99 -11.44
C TRP A 49 6.56 -6.19 -10.42
N GLN A 50 6.10 -4.98 -10.76
CA GLN A 50 5.21 -4.16 -9.92
C GLN A 50 3.74 -4.59 -10.01
N CYS A 51 3.39 -5.48 -10.95
CA CYS A 51 2.07 -6.10 -11.10
C CYS A 51 0.92 -5.08 -11.22
N ILE A 52 1.12 -4.03 -12.04
CA ILE A 52 0.06 -3.03 -12.23
C ILE A 52 -1.15 -3.61 -12.95
N GLU A 53 -0.97 -4.49 -13.95
CA GLU A 53 -2.07 -5.14 -14.66
C GLU A 53 -2.94 -5.96 -13.70
N GLU A 54 -2.30 -6.79 -12.88
CA GLU A 54 -2.96 -7.62 -11.89
C GLU A 54 -3.65 -6.77 -10.80
N THR A 55 -3.07 -5.61 -10.49
CA THR A 55 -3.71 -4.64 -9.59
C THR A 55 -4.98 -4.06 -10.20
N LEU A 56 -4.96 -3.71 -11.49
CA LEU A 56 -6.16 -3.21 -12.20
C LEU A 56 -7.24 -4.29 -12.28
N ASP A 57 -6.85 -5.54 -12.59
CA ASP A 57 -7.79 -6.68 -12.68
C ASP A 57 -8.41 -6.96 -11.29
N LEU A 58 -7.60 -6.97 -10.21
CA LEU A 58 -8.10 -7.12 -8.84
C LEU A 58 -9.06 -5.97 -8.46
N PHE A 59 -8.69 -4.73 -8.80
CA PHE A 59 -9.55 -3.57 -8.54
C PHE A 59 -10.90 -3.67 -9.26
N MET A 60 -10.91 -4.07 -10.54
CA MET A 60 -12.16 -4.26 -11.29
C MET A 60 -13.08 -5.28 -10.62
N ARG A 61 -12.52 -6.40 -10.14
CA ARG A 61 -13.31 -7.43 -9.41
C ARG A 61 -13.83 -6.91 -8.07
N LEU A 62 -13.02 -6.18 -7.30
CA LEU A 62 -13.48 -5.55 -6.05
C LEU A 62 -14.61 -4.56 -6.30
N ARG A 63 -14.50 -3.76 -7.36
CA ARG A 63 -15.50 -2.79 -7.72
C ARG A 63 -16.86 -3.42 -8.14
N GLN A 64 -16.85 -4.64 -8.68
CA GLN A 64 -18.09 -5.39 -8.93
C GLN A 64 -18.81 -5.77 -7.63
N LEU A 65 -18.08 -5.94 -6.52
CA LEU A 65 -18.64 -6.23 -5.21
C LEU A 65 -19.22 -4.98 -4.52
N ASP A 66 -18.55 -3.83 -4.71
CA ASP A 66 -18.94 -2.57 -4.08
C ASP A 66 -18.58 -1.36 -4.97
N PRO A 67 -19.57 -0.61 -5.47
CA PRO A 67 -19.34 0.53 -6.36
C PRO A 67 -18.69 1.73 -5.67
N ARG A 68 -18.48 1.73 -4.35
CA ARG A 68 -17.76 2.77 -3.62
C ARG A 68 -16.25 2.72 -3.84
N TYR A 69 -15.69 1.60 -4.31
CA TYR A 69 -14.27 1.51 -4.58
C TYR A 69 -13.81 2.52 -5.62
N PHE A 70 -12.70 3.19 -5.32
CA PHE A 70 -12.01 4.15 -6.17
C PHE A 70 -10.50 3.87 -6.15
N LEU A 71 -9.83 3.95 -7.29
CA LEU A 71 -8.41 3.63 -7.41
C LEU A 71 -7.56 4.89 -7.61
N CYS A 72 -6.64 5.14 -6.70
CA CYS A 72 -5.56 6.11 -6.89
C CYS A 72 -4.32 5.40 -7.43
N ILE A 73 -3.81 5.86 -8.56
CA ILE A 73 -2.59 5.36 -9.21
C ILE A 73 -1.54 6.44 -9.12
N TYR A 74 -0.58 6.29 -8.20
CA TYR A 74 0.52 7.23 -8.04
C TYR A 74 1.77 6.67 -8.68
N THR A 75 2.07 7.16 -9.89
CA THR A 75 3.19 6.69 -10.70
C THR A 75 3.75 7.81 -11.57
N ASN A 76 5.06 7.79 -11.80
CA ASN A 76 5.75 8.59 -12.82
C ASN A 76 6.09 7.73 -14.06
N GLY A 77 5.65 6.47 -14.10
CA GLY A 77 5.87 5.57 -15.21
C GLY A 77 4.86 5.77 -16.34
N ASP A 78 5.17 5.21 -17.50
CA ASP A 78 4.28 5.21 -18.66
C ASP A 78 3.08 4.29 -18.43
N LEU A 79 1.88 4.84 -18.56
CA LEU A 79 0.61 4.11 -18.47
C LEU A 79 -0.01 3.73 -19.81
N SER A 80 0.61 4.12 -20.93
CA SER A 80 0.10 3.82 -22.27
C SER A 80 -0.20 2.33 -22.50
N PRO A 81 0.60 1.36 -21.99
CA PRO A 81 0.30 -0.06 -22.15
C PRO A 81 -0.98 -0.52 -21.42
N PHE A 82 -1.46 0.25 -20.44
CA PHE A 82 -2.59 -0.13 -19.57
C PHE A 82 -3.87 0.63 -19.90
N MET A 83 -3.87 1.50 -20.93
CA MET A 83 -5.00 2.38 -21.25
C MET A 83 -6.29 1.62 -21.56
N ASN A 84 -6.23 0.45 -22.17
CA ASN A 84 -7.43 -0.36 -22.41
C ASN A 84 -8.16 -0.75 -21.13
N ARG A 85 -7.41 -1.11 -20.06
CA ARG A 85 -7.97 -1.40 -18.73
C ARG A 85 -8.44 -0.14 -18.02
N LEU A 86 -7.66 0.94 -18.10
CA LEU A 86 -7.99 2.22 -17.46
C LEU A 86 -9.26 2.83 -18.05
N ASN A 87 -9.49 2.70 -19.34
CA ASN A 87 -10.72 3.18 -20.00
C ASN A 87 -11.98 2.49 -19.45
N LEU A 88 -11.88 1.21 -19.04
CA LEU A 88 -12.99 0.50 -18.38
C LEU A 88 -13.29 1.04 -16.96
N LEU A 89 -12.35 1.78 -16.39
CA LEU A 89 -12.45 2.36 -15.03
C LEU A 89 -12.82 3.85 -15.05
N THR A 90 -13.16 4.43 -16.22
CA THR A 90 -13.44 5.86 -16.36
C THR A 90 -14.38 6.37 -15.26
N GLY A 91 -14.00 7.48 -14.61
CA GLY A 91 -14.71 8.08 -13.47
C GLY A 91 -14.49 7.37 -12.13
N ASN A 92 -13.68 6.30 -12.08
CA ASN A 92 -13.44 5.52 -10.87
C ASN A 92 -11.96 5.35 -10.53
N TYR A 93 -11.11 6.11 -11.18
CA TYR A 93 -9.69 6.19 -10.85
C TYR A 93 -9.16 7.61 -11.01
N LEU A 94 -8.07 7.87 -10.32
CA LEU A 94 -7.21 9.04 -10.45
C LEU A 94 -5.80 8.56 -10.75
N CYS A 95 -5.14 9.13 -11.74
CA CYS A 95 -3.74 8.91 -12.02
C CYS A 95 -2.94 10.19 -11.82
N LYS A 96 -1.84 10.12 -11.05
CA LYS A 96 -0.99 11.29 -10.80
C LYS A 96 0.45 10.89 -10.51
N GLY A 97 1.40 11.57 -11.17
CA GLY A 97 2.79 11.58 -10.75
C GLY A 97 2.96 12.47 -9.51
N LEU A 98 3.71 12.00 -8.52
CA LEU A 98 3.91 12.73 -7.27
C LEU A 98 5.40 12.94 -6.99
N PRO A 99 5.84 14.17 -6.66
CA PRO A 99 7.12 14.34 -6.01
C PRO A 99 7.08 13.69 -4.62
N TYR A 100 8.21 13.11 -4.18
CA TYR A 100 8.27 12.29 -2.95
C TYR A 100 7.71 13.02 -1.71
N LYS A 101 8.01 14.31 -1.55
CA LYS A 101 7.49 15.13 -0.43
C LYS A 101 5.94 15.22 -0.38
N LYS A 102 5.25 14.96 -1.48
CA LYS A 102 3.77 14.95 -1.53
C LYS A 102 3.16 13.58 -1.28
N VAL A 103 3.95 12.51 -1.38
CA VAL A 103 3.48 11.12 -1.19
C VAL A 103 2.73 10.95 0.13
N PRO A 104 3.21 11.42 1.31
CA PRO A 104 2.49 11.21 2.57
C PRO A 104 1.09 11.81 2.57
N LEU A 105 0.92 13.03 2.05
CA LEU A 105 -0.40 13.67 1.97
C LEU A 105 -1.36 12.87 1.08
N PHE A 106 -0.88 12.41 -0.08
CA PHE A 106 -1.72 11.62 -0.99
C PHE A 106 -1.98 10.20 -0.50
N LEU A 107 -1.10 9.63 0.31
CA LEU A 107 -1.35 8.33 0.97
C LEU A 107 -2.27 8.45 2.18
N SER A 108 -2.37 9.60 2.83
CA SER A 108 -3.25 9.78 3.99
C SER A 108 -4.75 9.66 3.68
N ILE A 109 -5.12 9.82 2.39
CA ILE A 109 -6.50 9.63 1.92
C ILE A 109 -6.82 8.18 1.53
N VAL A 110 -5.82 7.29 1.53
CA VAL A 110 -5.92 5.90 1.09
C VAL A 110 -6.41 5.02 2.22
N ASP A 111 -7.31 4.09 1.91
CA ASP A 111 -7.81 3.10 2.86
C ASP A 111 -7.03 1.78 2.76
N ALA A 112 -6.63 1.36 1.53
CA ALA A 112 -5.76 0.20 1.35
C ALA A 112 -4.79 0.38 0.16
N GLY A 113 -3.53 -0.03 0.35
CA GLY A 113 -2.49 0.04 -0.66
C GLY A 113 -2.04 -1.33 -1.16
N PHE A 114 -1.85 -1.47 -2.47
CA PHE A 114 -1.45 -2.73 -3.10
C PHE A 114 0.06 -2.90 -3.21
N VAL A 115 0.55 -4.06 -2.76
CA VAL A 115 1.94 -4.52 -2.88
C VAL A 115 1.93 -5.92 -3.51
N LEU A 116 1.44 -6.03 -4.74
CA LEU A 116 1.37 -7.32 -5.42
C LEU A 116 2.70 -7.68 -6.07
N ARG A 117 3.09 -8.94 -5.95
CA ARG A 117 4.28 -9.53 -6.57
C ARG A 117 3.99 -10.95 -7.03
N GLN A 118 4.50 -11.31 -8.22
CA GLN A 118 4.52 -12.69 -8.68
C GLN A 118 5.63 -13.47 -7.94
N LYS A 119 5.48 -14.79 -7.86
CA LYS A 119 6.48 -15.67 -7.26
C LYS A 119 7.80 -15.59 -8.04
N SER A 120 8.85 -15.09 -7.40
CA SER A 120 10.23 -15.12 -7.90
C SER A 120 11.20 -14.95 -6.74
N LEU A 121 12.44 -15.40 -6.89
CA LEU A 121 13.48 -15.22 -5.86
C LEU A 121 13.75 -13.72 -5.59
N VAL A 122 13.73 -12.87 -6.62
CA VAL A 122 13.92 -11.43 -6.48
C VAL A 122 12.81 -10.80 -5.65
N ASN A 123 11.56 -11.16 -5.91
CA ASN A 123 10.42 -10.60 -5.20
C ASN A 123 10.36 -11.06 -3.74
N ILE A 124 10.69 -12.34 -3.47
CA ILE A 124 10.67 -12.91 -2.11
C ILE A 124 11.75 -12.27 -1.23
N ASN A 125 12.90 -11.90 -1.80
CA ASN A 125 14.00 -11.27 -1.06
C ASN A 125 13.98 -9.74 -1.12
N ALA A 126 12.92 -9.12 -1.63
CA ALA A 126 12.78 -7.67 -1.68
C ALA A 126 12.31 -7.09 -0.33
N SER A 127 12.56 -5.79 -0.15
CA SER A 127 11.95 -5.00 0.95
C SER A 127 11.26 -3.77 0.33
N PRO A 128 9.98 -3.90 -0.10
CA PRO A 128 9.29 -2.81 -0.78
C PRO A 128 8.98 -1.66 0.16
N THR A 129 9.67 -0.51 0.00
CA THR A 129 9.48 0.69 0.84
C THR A 129 8.01 1.12 0.95
N LYS A 130 7.24 0.99 -0.12
CA LYS A 130 5.81 1.36 -0.13
C LYS A 130 4.96 0.61 0.89
N THR A 131 5.37 -0.60 1.34
CA THR A 131 4.70 -1.32 2.43
C THR A 131 4.73 -0.51 3.72
N ALA A 132 5.91 0.01 4.07
CA ALA A 132 6.09 0.86 5.24
C ALA A 132 5.43 2.23 5.05
N GLU A 133 5.46 2.81 3.85
CA GLU A 133 4.82 4.08 3.52
C GLU A 133 3.29 4.01 3.66
N TYR A 134 2.65 2.92 3.22
CA TYR A 134 1.21 2.70 3.44
C TYR A 134 0.89 2.61 4.93
N LEU A 135 1.61 1.79 5.70
CA LEU A 135 1.41 1.68 7.14
C LEU A 135 1.66 3.02 7.85
N ALA A 136 2.72 3.75 7.49
CA ALA A 136 3.03 5.08 8.04
C ALA A 136 1.94 6.12 7.74
N SER A 137 1.19 5.95 6.66
CA SER A 137 0.04 6.78 6.32
C SER A 137 -1.27 6.31 6.96
N GLY A 138 -1.24 5.19 7.67
CA GLY A 138 -2.41 4.59 8.30
C GLY A 138 -3.27 3.77 7.35
N ALA A 139 -2.79 3.44 6.15
CA ALA A 139 -3.51 2.61 5.19
C ALA A 139 -3.28 1.11 5.47
N MET A 140 -4.30 0.29 5.18
CA MET A 140 -4.17 -1.16 5.18
C MET A 140 -3.25 -1.60 4.04
N VAL A 141 -2.43 -2.63 4.25
CA VAL A 141 -1.60 -3.23 3.19
C VAL A 141 -2.26 -4.48 2.61
N VAL A 142 -2.44 -4.52 1.29
CA VAL A 142 -2.85 -5.73 0.56
C VAL A 142 -1.65 -6.23 -0.23
N ALA A 143 -1.10 -7.36 0.17
CA ALA A 143 0.10 -7.91 -0.45
C ALA A 143 -0.08 -9.38 -0.84
N THR A 144 0.75 -9.86 -1.78
CA THR A 144 0.90 -11.31 -2.00
C THR A 144 1.97 -11.88 -1.08
N LYS A 145 1.91 -13.16 -0.78
CA LYS A 145 2.92 -13.87 0.03
C LYS A 145 4.35 -13.84 -0.56
N TYR A 146 4.48 -13.35 -1.79
CA TYR A 146 5.76 -13.19 -2.49
C TYR A 146 6.28 -11.75 -2.50
N SER A 147 5.69 -10.86 -1.73
CA SER A 147 5.99 -9.42 -1.70
C SER A 147 7.09 -9.07 -0.69
N GLY A 148 8.16 -9.85 -0.69
CA GLY A 148 9.31 -9.64 0.16
C GLY A 148 8.96 -9.75 1.64
N ASP A 149 9.30 -8.74 2.41
CA ASP A 149 9.02 -8.66 3.84
C ASP A 149 7.60 -8.17 4.19
N ALA A 150 6.78 -7.79 3.20
CA ALA A 150 5.40 -7.34 3.44
C ALA A 150 4.54 -8.36 4.24
N PRO A 151 4.64 -9.68 4.04
CA PRO A 151 3.94 -10.66 4.87
C PRO A 151 4.24 -10.53 6.35
N VAL A 152 5.51 -10.32 6.72
CA VAL A 152 5.94 -10.14 8.11
C VAL A 152 5.32 -8.87 8.69
N LEU A 153 5.39 -7.74 7.96
CA LEU A 153 4.82 -6.48 8.41
C LEU A 153 3.30 -6.57 8.61
N ILE A 154 2.60 -7.28 7.72
CA ILE A 154 1.15 -7.51 7.83
C ILE A 154 0.83 -8.34 9.07
N GLN A 155 1.58 -9.41 9.31
CA GLN A 155 1.38 -10.29 10.46
C GLN A 155 1.63 -9.58 11.78
N GLU A 156 2.74 -8.87 11.92
CA GLU A 156 3.14 -8.19 13.15
C GLU A 156 2.26 -6.97 13.45
N SER A 157 1.97 -6.13 12.44
CA SER A 157 1.08 -4.98 12.61
C SER A 157 -0.39 -5.37 12.76
N GLY A 158 -0.82 -6.51 12.19
CA GLY A 158 -2.23 -6.86 12.02
C GLY A 158 -3.02 -5.92 11.10
N CYS A 159 -2.31 -5.07 10.32
CA CYS A 159 -2.89 -4.00 9.50
C CYS A 159 -2.81 -4.32 8.01
N GLY A 160 -3.28 -5.49 7.60
CA GLY A 160 -3.26 -5.87 6.19
C GLY A 160 -4.08 -7.11 5.88
N PHE A 161 -3.92 -7.54 4.62
CA PHE A 161 -4.45 -8.79 4.08
C PHE A 161 -3.43 -9.42 3.13
N LEU A 162 -3.23 -10.72 3.27
CA LEU A 162 -2.26 -11.48 2.49
C LEU A 162 -2.99 -12.38 1.49
N LEU A 163 -2.70 -12.17 0.21
CA LEU A 163 -3.19 -12.98 -0.89
C LEU A 163 -2.20 -14.11 -1.20
N ASP A 164 -2.71 -15.26 -1.61
CA ASP A 164 -1.88 -16.38 -2.04
C ASP A 164 -1.09 -16.08 -3.33
N GLY A 165 -1.66 -15.25 -4.19
CA GLY A 165 -1.03 -14.83 -5.43
C GLY A 165 -1.69 -13.59 -6.04
N VAL A 166 -1.22 -13.19 -7.22
CA VAL A 166 -1.71 -11.98 -7.91
C VAL A 166 -3.09 -12.15 -8.55
N GLN A 167 -3.59 -13.37 -8.64
CA GLN A 167 -4.93 -13.71 -9.14
C GLN A 167 -5.69 -14.45 -8.04
N PRO A 168 -6.29 -13.73 -7.09
CA PRO A 168 -7.01 -14.36 -5.99
C PRO A 168 -8.26 -15.10 -6.47
N SER A 169 -8.58 -16.21 -5.81
CA SER A 169 -9.86 -16.91 -5.95
C SER A 169 -11.03 -16.01 -5.53
N ASP A 170 -12.26 -16.38 -5.89
CA ASP A 170 -13.43 -15.62 -5.46
C ASP A 170 -13.61 -15.63 -3.93
N ASN A 171 -13.22 -16.71 -3.26
CA ASN A 171 -13.25 -16.80 -1.79
C ASN A 171 -12.24 -15.82 -1.16
N GLU A 172 -11.01 -15.72 -1.69
CA GLU A 172 -10.03 -14.75 -1.23
C GLU A 172 -10.46 -13.31 -1.52
N LEU A 173 -11.07 -13.08 -2.69
CA LEU A 173 -11.61 -11.77 -3.04
C LEU A 173 -12.70 -11.33 -2.06
N MET A 174 -13.63 -12.22 -1.73
CA MET A 174 -14.67 -11.96 -0.73
C MET A 174 -14.10 -11.74 0.67
N ALA A 175 -13.08 -12.51 1.06
CA ALA A 175 -12.38 -12.32 2.33
C ALA A 175 -11.65 -10.97 2.38
N LEU A 176 -10.96 -10.58 1.31
CA LEU A 176 -10.32 -9.27 1.18
C LEU A 176 -11.36 -8.15 1.28
N HIS A 177 -12.47 -8.25 0.54
CA HIS A 177 -13.55 -7.26 0.59
C HIS A 177 -14.08 -7.08 2.02
N LYS A 178 -14.43 -8.16 2.72
CA LYS A 178 -14.86 -8.12 4.12
C LYS A 178 -13.80 -7.49 5.03
N ARG A 179 -12.52 -7.81 4.82
CA ARG A 179 -11.42 -7.23 5.60
C ARG A 179 -11.30 -5.73 5.39
N ILE A 180 -11.43 -5.24 4.15
CA ILE A 180 -11.43 -3.80 3.85
C ILE A 180 -12.60 -3.11 4.55
N LEU A 181 -13.82 -3.67 4.50
CA LEU A 181 -14.98 -3.09 5.17
C LEU A 181 -14.79 -3.03 6.69
N SER A 182 -14.31 -4.11 7.32
CA SER A 182 -13.99 -4.13 8.75
C SER A 182 -12.92 -3.09 9.12
N TYR A 183 -11.92 -2.88 8.25
CA TYR A 183 -10.94 -1.81 8.43
C TYR A 183 -11.62 -0.44 8.42
N MET A 184 -12.55 -0.19 7.50
CA MET A 184 -13.28 1.08 7.38
C MET A 184 -14.15 1.37 8.62
N GLU A 185 -14.81 0.36 9.18
CA GLU A 185 -15.62 0.48 10.40
C GLU A 185 -14.81 0.92 11.62
N SER A 186 -13.53 0.56 11.70
CA SER A 186 -12.63 0.87 12.81
C SER A 186 -11.36 1.62 12.33
N ARG A 187 -11.51 2.46 11.31
CA ARG A 187 -10.41 3.08 10.59
C ARG A 187 -9.40 3.79 11.49
N GLU A 188 -9.85 4.58 12.44
CA GLU A 188 -8.96 5.34 13.35
C GLU A 188 -8.08 4.42 14.20
N ILE A 189 -8.66 3.33 14.72
CA ILE A 189 -7.93 2.35 15.54
C ILE A 189 -6.86 1.65 14.70
N TYR A 190 -7.24 1.15 13.52
CA TYR A 190 -6.31 0.45 12.64
C TYR A 190 -5.24 1.39 12.08
N ALA A 191 -5.60 2.62 11.69
CA ALA A 191 -4.66 3.62 11.20
C ALA A 191 -3.64 4.01 12.27
N SER A 192 -4.07 4.23 13.50
CA SER A 192 -3.18 4.49 14.63
C SER A 192 -2.20 3.34 14.86
N LYS A 193 -2.70 2.10 14.86
CA LYS A 193 -1.88 0.89 15.02
C LYS A 193 -0.86 0.72 13.88
N ALA A 194 -1.28 0.92 12.63
CA ALA A 194 -0.41 0.83 11.47
C ALA A 194 0.72 1.86 11.53
N ARG A 195 0.39 3.11 11.86
CA ARG A 195 1.36 4.20 12.01
C ARG A 195 2.34 3.89 13.15
N ALA A 196 1.87 3.51 14.32
CA ALA A 196 2.72 3.18 15.46
C ALA A 196 3.73 2.09 15.09
N TYR A 197 3.28 1.01 14.43
CA TYR A 197 4.15 -0.06 13.96
C TYR A 197 5.21 0.46 12.97
N ALA A 198 4.79 1.21 11.93
CA ALA A 198 5.72 1.71 10.91
C ALA A 198 6.78 2.64 11.51
N PHE A 199 6.40 3.56 12.40
CA PHE A 199 7.33 4.49 13.05
C PHE A 199 8.26 3.82 14.07
N ASN A 200 7.89 2.66 14.61
CA ASN A 200 8.79 1.90 15.49
C ASN A 200 9.77 1.02 14.70
N GLU A 201 9.32 0.38 13.60
CA GLU A 201 10.05 -0.71 12.96
C GLU A 201 10.71 -0.33 11.63
N ARG A 202 10.23 0.73 10.95
CA ARG A 202 10.59 1.01 9.56
C ARG A 202 11.13 2.43 9.31
N VAL A 203 11.65 3.08 10.34
CA VAL A 203 12.39 4.33 10.26
C VAL A 203 13.91 4.08 10.30
N TRP A 204 14.70 5.03 9.85
CA TRP A 204 16.16 4.88 9.81
C TRP A 204 16.78 4.68 11.19
N ILE A 205 16.26 5.33 12.22
CA ILE A 205 16.73 5.18 13.60
C ILE A 205 16.59 3.73 14.11
N SER A 206 15.58 2.98 13.64
CA SER A 206 15.40 1.56 13.99
C SER A 206 16.50 0.69 13.36
N ASN A 207 16.98 1.02 12.16
CA ASN A 207 18.10 0.35 11.53
C ASN A 207 19.44 0.67 12.24
N GLU A 208 19.65 1.92 12.68
CA GLU A 208 20.82 2.31 13.47
C GLU A 208 20.91 1.53 14.78
N ARG A 209 19.79 1.34 15.48
CA ARG A 209 19.75 0.50 16.71
C ARG A 209 20.16 -0.94 16.43
N LYS A 210 19.64 -1.56 15.34
CA LYS A 210 20.02 -2.92 14.94
C LYS A 210 21.51 -3.05 14.62
N LEU A 211 22.13 -2.01 14.04
CA LEU A 211 23.57 -1.97 13.78
C LEU A 211 24.38 -1.82 15.06
N ALA A 212 23.90 -1.05 16.04
CA ALA A 212 24.58 -0.86 17.31
C ALA A 212 24.63 -2.12 18.20
N GLU A 213 23.75 -3.10 17.95
CA GLU A 213 23.70 -4.40 18.63
C GLU A 213 24.67 -5.45 18.04
N LEU A 214 25.32 -5.15 16.90
CA LEU A 214 26.30 -6.01 16.24
C LEU A 214 27.71 -5.88 16.86
#